data_4d37825265d67b812eaeeb77e46f8f9a
#
_entry.id   4d37825265d67b812eaeeb77e46f8f9a
#
_cell.length_a   1.000
_cell.length_b   1.000
_cell.length_c   1.000
_cell.angle_alpha   90.00
_cell.angle_beta   90.00
_cell.angle_gamma   90.00
#
_symmetry.space_group_name_H-M   'P 1'
#
loop_
_entity.id
_entity.type
_entity.pdbx_description
1 polymer ?
#
loop_
_entity_poly.entity_id
_entity_poly.type
_entity_poly.pdbx_seq_one_letter_code
_entity_poly.pdbx_strand_id
1 'polypeptide(L)'
;ISNSDGSVVSTYSGINLYGNTNDFINGWRWSSHMIECTVIAEDNSGMQRDGWYSKACDFDDLQSIKDIGKEATRRATTRLGARKLSTCEVPVIFEAPVASGLFSAFITAISGASLYRRASFLLDKKDKQVFANQINITENPHIKKALGSAPFDNDGVATKKHTLISEGILKDYVLSGYSARKLGLEPTGNAGGVHNLVVEPGKMDLNDMIVEMNKGLLITDMIGFGINQITGDYSRGASGFWIENGEIAYPVEEITIAGNLTEMYKNI
;
A
#
# COMPACT_ATOMS: atom_id res chain seq x y z
N ILE A 1 -3.92 3.14 28.58
CA ILE A 1 -2.84 2.21 28.12
C ILE A 1 -2.39 1.41 29.31
N SER A 2 -2.43 0.09 29.20
CA SER A 2 -2.00 -0.82 30.27
C SER A 2 -0.52 -1.22 30.13
N ASN A 3 -0.01 -1.28 28.87
CA ASN A 3 1.36 -1.71 28.61
C ASN A 3 1.88 -1.12 27.28
N SER A 4 3.20 -1.21 27.09
CA SER A 4 3.88 -0.94 25.83
C SER A 4 4.38 -2.25 25.22
N ASP A 5 4.14 -2.47 23.95
CA ASP A 5 4.73 -3.59 23.22
C ASP A 5 6.11 -3.23 22.60
N GLY A 6 6.51 -1.99 22.75
CA GLY A 6 7.82 -1.48 22.41
C GLY A 6 7.78 -0.23 21.54
N SER A 7 8.95 0.39 21.47
CA SER A 7 9.21 1.50 20.56
C SER A 7 10.55 1.28 19.87
N VAL A 8 10.61 1.60 18.60
CA VAL A 8 11.81 1.40 17.77
C VAL A 8 12.20 2.73 17.12
N VAL A 9 13.49 3.04 17.20
CA VAL A 9 14.10 4.08 16.38
C VAL A 9 15.16 3.39 15.52
N SER A 10 15.06 3.53 14.22
CA SER A 10 16.04 2.97 13.29
C SER A 10 16.54 4.02 12.31
N THR A 11 17.84 3.97 12.05
CA THR A 11 18.52 4.83 11.07
C THR A 11 19.40 3.98 10.21
N TYR A 12 19.22 4.07 8.91
CA TYR A 12 20.04 3.41 7.91
C TYR A 12 20.53 4.43 6.91
N SER A 13 21.77 4.25 6.47
CA SER A 13 22.33 4.99 5.34
C SER A 13 23.30 4.10 4.59
N GLY A 14 23.44 4.34 3.30
CA GLY A 14 24.31 3.51 2.49
C GLY A 14 24.57 4.09 1.11
N ILE A 15 25.34 3.35 0.35
CA ILE A 15 25.64 3.61 -1.06
C ILE A 15 25.22 2.36 -1.83
N ASN A 16 24.36 2.52 -2.81
CA ASN A 16 24.13 1.51 -3.83
C ASN A 16 25.13 1.74 -4.95
N LEU A 17 25.90 0.71 -5.29
CA LEU A 17 26.85 0.72 -6.40
C LEU A 17 26.51 -0.45 -7.33
N TYR A 18 26.40 -0.18 -8.62
CA TYR A 18 26.19 -1.19 -9.64
C TYR A 18 27.19 -1.01 -10.78
N GLY A 19 27.69 -2.14 -11.27
CA GLY A 19 28.57 -2.19 -12.45
C GLY A 19 28.29 -3.45 -13.25
N ASN A 20 28.47 -3.38 -14.58
CA ASN A 20 28.33 -4.50 -15.49
C ASN A 20 29.39 -4.53 -16.58
N THR A 21 29.39 -5.59 -17.37
CA THR A 21 30.37 -5.79 -18.47
C THR A 21 30.11 -4.92 -19.72
N ASN A 22 29.09 -4.07 -19.70
CA ASN A 22 28.80 -3.09 -20.77
C ASN A 22 29.36 -1.69 -20.40
N ASP A 23 30.44 -1.63 -19.63
CA ASP A 23 31.11 -0.40 -19.20
C ASP A 23 30.22 0.56 -18.37
N PHE A 24 29.13 0.06 -17.79
CA PHE A 24 28.31 0.85 -16.89
C PHE A 24 28.77 0.63 -15.45
N ILE A 25 29.15 1.71 -14.78
CA ILE A 25 29.38 1.75 -13.33
C ILE A 25 28.81 3.05 -12.78
N ASN A 26 27.92 2.95 -11.84
CA ASN A 26 27.32 4.13 -11.19
C ASN A 26 26.74 3.76 -9.82
N GLY A 27 26.44 4.78 -9.01
CA GLY A 27 25.87 4.57 -7.69
C GLY A 27 25.20 5.81 -7.13
N TRP A 28 24.42 5.60 -6.06
CA TRP A 28 23.80 6.70 -5.32
C TRP A 28 23.80 6.44 -3.82
N ARG A 29 23.71 7.52 -3.05
CA ARG A 29 23.55 7.48 -1.60
C ARG A 29 22.06 7.42 -1.26
N TRP A 30 21.74 6.71 -0.19
CA TRP A 30 20.38 6.65 0.35
C TRP A 30 20.42 6.71 1.88
N SER A 31 19.31 7.15 2.46
CA SER A 31 19.06 7.12 3.91
C SER A 31 17.61 6.75 4.18
N SER A 32 17.36 6.21 5.35
CA SER A 32 16.00 5.89 5.82
C SER A 32 16.01 5.96 7.34
N HIS A 33 15.13 6.77 7.89
CA HIS A 33 14.91 6.94 9.33
C HIS A 33 13.49 6.54 9.66
N MET A 34 13.27 5.85 10.77
CA MET A 34 11.97 5.43 11.23
C MET A 34 11.86 5.55 12.74
N ILE A 35 10.71 6.01 13.20
CA ILE A 35 10.29 5.96 14.60
C ILE A 35 8.95 5.24 14.62
N GLU A 36 8.81 4.26 15.49
CA GLU A 36 7.60 3.47 15.68
C GLU A 36 7.30 3.33 17.17
N CYS A 37 6.03 3.33 17.52
CA CYS A 37 5.54 3.06 18.87
C CYS A 37 4.33 2.13 18.78
N THR A 38 4.36 1.03 19.55
CA THR A 38 3.24 0.10 19.67
C THR A 38 2.85 -0.01 21.15
N VAL A 39 1.56 0.10 21.41
CA VAL A 39 1.00 0.11 22.77
C VAL A 39 -0.14 -0.89 22.90
N ILE A 40 -0.43 -1.28 24.13
CA ILE A 40 -1.54 -2.15 24.50
C ILE A 40 -2.49 -1.35 25.40
N ALA A 41 -3.75 -1.25 24.96
CA ALA A 41 -4.85 -0.75 25.76
C ALA A 41 -5.64 -1.93 26.34
N GLU A 42 -6.16 -1.76 27.54
CA GLU A 42 -6.93 -2.80 28.25
C GLU A 42 -8.07 -2.17 29.04
N ASP A 43 -9.21 -2.82 29.01
CA ASP A 43 -10.37 -2.56 29.86
C ASP A 43 -11.12 -3.87 30.16
N ASN A 44 -12.32 -3.77 30.71
CA ASN A 44 -13.15 -4.94 31.04
C ASN A 44 -13.58 -5.76 29.78
N SER A 45 -13.48 -5.24 28.59
CA SER A 45 -13.81 -5.93 27.32
C SER A 45 -12.64 -6.74 26.76
N GLY A 46 -11.42 -6.51 27.27
CA GLY A 46 -10.21 -7.20 26.81
C GLY A 46 -9.06 -6.26 26.49
N MET A 47 -8.09 -6.76 25.73
CA MET A 47 -6.90 -6.03 25.33
C MET A 47 -6.91 -5.76 23.83
N GLN A 48 -6.44 -4.56 23.47
CA GLN A 48 -6.22 -4.16 22.08
C GLN A 48 -4.79 -3.64 21.89
N ARG A 49 -4.15 -4.08 20.83
CA ARG A 49 -2.81 -3.69 20.45
C ARG A 49 -2.86 -2.91 19.13
N ASP A 50 -2.26 -1.74 19.12
CA ASP A 50 -2.10 -0.96 17.88
C ASP A 50 -0.85 -0.06 18.01
N GLY A 51 -0.41 0.50 16.89
CA GLY A 51 0.77 1.34 16.83
C GLY A 51 0.69 2.42 15.76
N TRP A 52 1.69 3.28 15.78
CA TRP A 52 1.90 4.28 14.73
C TRP A 52 3.39 4.46 14.46
N TYR A 53 3.70 4.90 13.25
CA TYR A 53 5.08 5.12 12.83
C TYR A 53 5.21 6.33 11.92
N SER A 54 6.43 6.84 11.83
CA SER A 54 6.85 7.79 10.81
C SER A 54 8.14 7.33 10.17
N LYS A 55 8.24 7.44 8.84
CA LYS A 55 9.41 7.02 8.08
C LYS A 55 9.75 8.03 7.00
N ALA A 56 11.02 8.46 6.93
CA ALA A 56 11.49 9.45 5.98
C ALA A 56 12.96 9.23 5.57
N CYS A 57 13.40 9.84 4.47
CA CYS A 57 14.81 9.89 4.08
C CYS A 57 15.63 10.87 4.92
N ASP A 58 14.99 11.90 5.46
CA ASP A 58 15.59 12.91 6.30
C ASP A 58 15.00 12.80 7.71
N PHE A 59 15.85 12.82 8.73
CA PHE A 59 15.39 12.71 10.12
C PHE A 59 14.47 13.88 10.51
N ASP A 60 14.71 15.06 9.98
CA ASP A 60 13.92 16.26 10.27
C ASP A 60 12.51 16.23 9.64
N ASP A 61 12.29 15.33 8.68
CA ASP A 61 10.98 15.13 8.06
C ASP A 61 10.10 14.11 8.83
N LEU A 62 10.60 13.52 9.93
CA LEU A 62 9.82 12.61 10.77
C LEU A 62 8.80 13.37 11.63
N GLN A 63 7.66 12.73 11.89
CA GLN A 63 6.70 13.21 12.89
C GLN A 63 7.35 13.25 14.28
N SER A 64 6.87 14.13 15.15
CA SER A 64 7.38 14.20 16.52
C SER A 64 7.08 12.90 17.30
N ILE A 65 8.00 12.50 18.17
CA ILE A 65 7.82 11.32 19.05
C ILE A 65 6.50 11.41 19.83
N LYS A 66 6.15 12.64 20.27
CA LYS A 66 4.92 12.88 21.00
C LYS A 66 3.67 12.62 20.18
N ASP A 67 3.67 12.99 18.90
CA ASP A 67 2.52 12.79 18.00
C ASP A 67 2.38 11.31 17.63
N ILE A 68 3.50 10.60 17.39
CA ILE A 68 3.52 9.16 17.18
C ILE A 68 2.94 8.43 18.38
N GLY A 69 3.37 8.76 19.61
CA GLY A 69 2.85 8.14 20.83
C GLY A 69 1.37 8.44 21.07
N LYS A 70 0.91 9.66 20.80
CA LYS A 70 -0.51 10.03 20.89
C LYS A 70 -1.36 9.25 19.89
N GLU A 71 -0.90 9.15 18.64
CA GLU A 71 -1.64 8.44 17.63
C GLU A 71 -1.69 6.93 17.90
N ALA A 72 -0.58 6.31 18.32
CA ALA A 72 -0.55 4.91 18.76
C ALA A 72 -1.55 4.67 19.92
N THR A 73 -1.58 5.59 20.90
CA THR A 73 -2.53 5.52 22.03
C THR A 73 -3.98 5.64 21.56
N ARG A 74 -4.29 6.63 20.70
CA ARG A 74 -5.63 6.82 20.15
C ARG A 74 -6.09 5.56 19.42
N ARG A 75 -5.25 5.01 18.54
CA ARG A 75 -5.55 3.81 17.75
C ARG A 75 -5.87 2.60 18.65
N ALA A 76 -5.02 2.31 19.63
CA ALA A 76 -5.24 1.17 20.52
C ALA A 76 -6.49 1.35 21.40
N THR A 77 -6.74 2.55 21.95
CA THR A 77 -7.89 2.79 22.83
C THR A 77 -9.22 2.80 22.10
N THR A 78 -9.28 3.30 20.87
CA THR A 78 -10.52 3.32 20.08
C THR A 78 -10.98 1.94 19.62
N ARG A 79 -10.11 0.92 19.69
CA ARG A 79 -10.44 -0.49 19.36
C ARG A 79 -11.02 -1.27 20.54
N LEU A 80 -11.00 -0.74 21.78
CA LEU A 80 -11.57 -1.41 22.93
C LEU A 80 -13.08 -1.62 22.75
N GLY A 81 -13.59 -2.76 23.22
CA GLY A 81 -14.99 -3.15 23.05
C GLY A 81 -15.36 -3.57 21.62
N ALA A 82 -14.38 -3.99 20.82
CA ALA A 82 -14.62 -4.45 19.44
C ALA A 82 -15.63 -5.60 19.38
N ARG A 83 -16.42 -5.63 18.31
CA ARG A 83 -17.50 -6.59 18.08
C ARG A 83 -17.29 -7.38 16.80
N LYS A 84 -17.80 -8.60 16.76
CA LYS A 84 -17.93 -9.39 15.53
C LYS A 84 -19.15 -8.93 14.74
N LEU A 85 -19.09 -9.01 13.42
CA LEU A 85 -20.21 -8.73 12.54
C LEU A 85 -20.76 -10.03 11.95
N SER A 86 -22.07 -10.05 11.72
CA SER A 86 -22.66 -11.05 10.83
C SER A 86 -22.24 -10.77 9.38
N THR A 87 -22.20 -11.82 8.55
CA THR A 87 -21.91 -11.68 7.12
C THR A 87 -22.90 -10.69 6.48
N CYS A 88 -22.35 -9.71 5.79
CA CYS A 88 -23.11 -8.67 5.09
C CYS A 88 -22.35 -8.17 3.86
N GLU A 89 -23.03 -7.46 2.99
CA GLU A 89 -22.47 -6.77 1.85
C GLU A 89 -22.66 -5.26 2.05
N VAL A 90 -21.56 -4.54 2.16
CA VAL A 90 -21.54 -3.10 2.47
C VAL A 90 -20.35 -2.42 1.79
N PRO A 91 -20.41 -1.10 1.56
CA PRO A 91 -19.25 -0.32 1.16
C PRO A 91 -18.11 -0.42 2.19
N VAL A 92 -16.86 -0.36 1.70
CA VAL A 92 -15.67 -0.48 2.54
C VAL A 92 -14.68 0.63 2.20
N ILE A 93 -14.29 1.41 3.20
CA ILE A 93 -13.17 2.35 3.13
C ILE A 93 -11.93 1.64 3.69
N PHE A 94 -10.85 1.62 2.92
CA PHE A 94 -9.54 1.18 3.41
C PHE A 94 -8.74 2.41 3.83
N GLU A 95 -8.36 2.52 5.10
CA GLU A 95 -7.47 3.57 5.58
C GLU A 95 -6.15 3.56 4.77
N ALA A 96 -5.55 4.72 4.51
CA ALA A 96 -4.40 4.85 3.62
C ALA A 96 -3.24 3.85 3.90
N PRO A 97 -2.83 3.58 5.15
CA PRO A 97 -1.79 2.58 5.42
C PRO A 97 -2.15 1.17 4.92
N VAL A 98 -3.41 0.74 5.06
CA VAL A 98 -3.86 -0.60 4.64
C VAL A 98 -4.24 -0.65 3.17
N ALA A 99 -4.70 0.45 2.58
CA ALA A 99 -4.99 0.57 1.15
C ALA A 99 -3.75 0.30 0.28
N SER A 100 -2.54 0.58 0.78
CA SER A 100 -1.28 0.26 0.10
C SER A 100 -1.16 -1.21 -0.30
N GLY A 101 -1.79 -2.12 0.46
CA GLY A 101 -1.84 -3.55 0.16
C GLY A 101 -2.60 -3.88 -1.13
N LEU A 102 -3.66 -3.14 -1.47
CA LEU A 102 -4.40 -3.29 -2.72
C LEU A 102 -3.53 -2.90 -3.93
N PHE A 103 -2.81 -1.78 -3.82
CA PHE A 103 -1.89 -1.33 -4.87
C PHE A 103 -0.65 -2.23 -5.00
N SER A 104 -0.16 -2.83 -3.92
CA SER A 104 0.89 -3.85 -3.97
C SER A 104 0.46 -5.09 -4.74
N ALA A 105 -0.79 -5.54 -4.59
CA ALA A 105 -1.38 -6.62 -5.36
C ALA A 105 -1.48 -6.28 -6.85
N PHE A 106 -1.89 -5.05 -7.17
CA PHE A 106 -1.91 -4.53 -8.54
C PHE A 106 -0.51 -4.56 -9.18
N ILE A 107 0.50 -4.00 -8.50
CA ILE A 107 1.89 -4.01 -9.01
C ILE A 107 2.40 -5.44 -9.24
N THR A 108 2.09 -6.36 -8.32
CA THR A 108 2.43 -7.78 -8.51
C THR A 108 1.77 -8.37 -9.76
N ALA A 109 0.50 -8.04 -10.00
CA ALA A 109 -0.24 -8.53 -11.16
C ALA A 109 0.30 -8.00 -12.49
N ILE A 110 0.79 -6.76 -12.56
CA ILE A 110 1.39 -6.16 -13.77
C ILE A 110 2.91 -6.35 -13.86
N SER A 111 3.51 -7.07 -12.90
CA SER A 111 4.94 -7.36 -12.94
C SER A 111 5.28 -8.31 -14.08
N GLY A 112 6.41 -8.07 -14.74
CA GLY A 112 6.87 -8.92 -15.81
C GLY A 112 7.00 -10.39 -15.41
N ALA A 113 7.35 -10.68 -14.15
CA ALA A 113 7.45 -12.03 -13.61
C ALA A 113 6.09 -12.75 -13.58
N SER A 114 5.03 -12.07 -13.20
CA SER A 114 3.67 -12.61 -13.20
C SER A 114 3.15 -12.80 -14.64
N LEU A 115 3.45 -11.84 -15.51
CA LEU A 115 2.95 -11.84 -16.90
C LEU A 115 3.57 -12.97 -17.74
N TYR A 116 4.91 -13.12 -17.78
CA TYR A 116 5.51 -14.16 -18.63
C TYR A 116 5.23 -15.58 -18.11
N ARG A 117 4.96 -15.74 -16.82
CA ARG A 117 4.51 -17.02 -16.24
C ARG A 117 3.02 -17.28 -16.44
N ARG A 118 2.29 -16.33 -17.01
CA ARG A 118 0.82 -16.32 -17.15
C ARG A 118 0.08 -16.49 -15.80
N ALA A 119 0.66 -15.95 -14.73
CA ALA A 119 0.19 -16.04 -13.36
C ALA A 119 -0.33 -14.68 -12.86
N SER A 120 -1.24 -14.07 -13.61
CA SER A 120 -1.83 -12.77 -13.31
C SER A 120 -3.28 -12.68 -13.76
N PHE A 121 -4.15 -12.14 -12.89
CA PHE A 121 -5.53 -11.79 -13.25
C PHE A 121 -5.60 -10.57 -14.20
N LEU A 122 -4.49 -9.84 -14.39
CA LEU A 122 -4.37 -8.73 -15.34
C LEU A 122 -3.61 -9.11 -16.63
N LEU A 123 -3.50 -10.41 -16.93
CA LEU A 123 -2.91 -10.88 -18.18
C LEU A 123 -3.71 -10.34 -19.37
N ASP A 124 -3.01 -9.84 -20.40
CA ASP A 124 -3.59 -9.30 -21.64
C ASP A 124 -4.57 -8.11 -21.39
N LYS A 125 -4.37 -7.35 -20.29
CA LYS A 125 -5.20 -6.19 -19.94
C LYS A 125 -4.59 -4.83 -20.31
N LYS A 126 -3.42 -4.79 -20.95
CA LYS A 126 -2.88 -3.51 -21.47
C LYS A 126 -3.91 -2.83 -22.37
N ASP A 127 -4.06 -1.53 -22.22
CA ASP A 127 -5.03 -0.66 -22.89
C ASP A 127 -6.52 -0.99 -22.62
N LYS A 128 -6.79 -1.72 -21.53
CA LYS A 128 -8.15 -2.02 -21.08
C LYS A 128 -8.43 -1.39 -19.72
N GLN A 129 -9.70 -1.15 -19.45
CA GLN A 129 -10.21 -0.67 -18.17
C GLN A 129 -9.98 -1.72 -17.08
N VAL A 130 -9.22 -1.36 -16.05
CA VAL A 130 -8.92 -2.23 -14.90
C VAL A 130 -9.25 -1.57 -13.55
N PHE A 131 -9.32 -0.24 -13.51
CA PHE A 131 -9.77 0.57 -12.37
C PHE A 131 -10.99 1.43 -12.77
N ALA A 132 -11.63 2.04 -11.78
CA ALA A 132 -12.62 3.09 -12.03
C ALA A 132 -11.99 4.28 -12.78
N ASN A 133 -12.80 5.01 -13.55
CA ASN A 133 -12.32 6.05 -14.48
C ASN A 133 -11.58 7.21 -13.78
N GLN A 134 -11.88 7.49 -12.52
CA GLN A 134 -11.21 8.56 -11.76
C GLN A 134 -9.80 8.19 -11.30
N ILE A 135 -9.38 6.93 -11.42
CA ILE A 135 -8.10 6.47 -10.89
C ILE A 135 -6.98 6.72 -11.89
N ASN A 136 -5.97 7.46 -11.43
CA ASN A 136 -4.70 7.67 -12.11
C ASN A 136 -3.55 7.22 -11.20
N ILE A 137 -2.65 6.39 -11.76
CA ILE A 137 -1.49 5.86 -11.02
C ILE A 137 -0.24 6.09 -11.85
N THR A 138 0.74 6.76 -11.26
CA THR A 138 2.05 7.00 -11.87
C THR A 138 3.16 6.45 -11.00
N GLU A 139 4.25 6.05 -11.60
CA GLU A 139 5.52 5.84 -10.94
C GLU A 139 6.43 7.04 -11.19
N ASN A 140 7.06 7.56 -10.13
CA ASN A 140 8.03 8.65 -10.24
C ASN A 140 9.29 8.35 -9.42
N PRO A 141 10.34 7.82 -10.06
CA PRO A 141 11.59 7.46 -9.37
C PRO A 141 12.47 8.65 -8.98
N HIS A 142 12.07 9.88 -9.30
CA HIS A 142 12.90 11.08 -9.11
C HIS A 142 12.29 12.10 -8.14
N ILE A 143 11.39 11.67 -7.26
CA ILE A 143 10.86 12.54 -6.21
C ILE A 143 11.97 12.78 -5.17
N LYS A 144 12.34 14.04 -4.98
CA LYS A 144 13.37 14.40 -4.00
C LYS A 144 12.96 13.97 -2.59
N LYS A 145 13.88 13.35 -1.85
CA LYS A 145 13.68 12.82 -0.49
C LYS A 145 12.61 11.72 -0.38
N ALA A 146 12.10 11.15 -1.47
CA ALA A 146 11.22 9.99 -1.39
C ALA A 146 12.01 8.68 -1.25
N LEU A 147 11.49 7.76 -0.43
CA LEU A 147 12.17 6.52 -0.01
C LEU A 147 12.48 5.55 -1.16
N GLY A 148 11.68 5.58 -2.23
CA GLY A 148 11.84 4.71 -3.39
C GLY A 148 12.59 5.35 -4.56
N SER A 149 13.18 6.54 -4.42
CA SER A 149 13.86 7.21 -5.52
C SER A 149 15.19 6.57 -5.86
N ALA A 150 15.43 6.33 -7.15
CA ALA A 150 16.67 5.75 -7.67
C ALA A 150 16.92 6.21 -9.12
N PRO A 151 18.18 6.48 -9.52
CA PRO A 151 18.50 6.94 -10.88
C PRO A 151 18.48 5.81 -11.92
N PHE A 152 18.66 4.58 -11.51
CA PHE A 152 18.61 3.36 -12.33
C PHE A 152 18.14 2.18 -11.49
N ASP A 153 17.64 1.14 -12.16
CA ASP A 153 17.16 -0.10 -11.56
C ASP A 153 18.30 -1.13 -11.29
N ASN A 154 17.93 -2.32 -10.80
CA ASN A 154 18.91 -3.36 -10.49
C ASN A 154 19.58 -4.00 -11.70
N ASP A 155 19.15 -3.71 -12.93
CA ASP A 155 19.80 -4.10 -14.18
C ASP A 155 20.68 -2.96 -14.75
N GLY A 156 20.73 -1.80 -14.08
CA GLY A 156 21.44 -0.60 -14.54
C GLY A 156 20.67 0.19 -15.60
N VAL A 157 19.39 -0.10 -15.80
CA VAL A 157 18.52 0.63 -16.73
C VAL A 157 18.06 1.92 -16.06
N ALA A 158 18.22 3.05 -16.74
CA ALA A 158 17.78 4.34 -16.26
C ALA A 158 16.29 4.34 -15.94
N THR A 159 15.94 4.79 -14.74
CA THR A 159 14.54 4.92 -14.32
C THR A 159 13.91 6.16 -14.95
N LYS A 160 12.61 6.12 -15.16
CA LYS A 160 11.84 7.24 -15.70
C LYS A 160 10.45 7.30 -15.09
N LYS A 161 9.92 8.52 -14.99
CA LYS A 161 8.50 8.68 -14.64
C LYS A 161 7.64 8.09 -15.76
N HIS A 162 6.68 7.24 -15.41
CA HIS A 162 5.73 6.70 -16.36
C HIS A 162 4.35 6.47 -15.73
N THR A 163 3.33 6.45 -16.58
CA THR A 163 1.95 6.24 -16.17
C THR A 163 1.62 4.76 -16.24
N LEU A 164 1.17 4.18 -15.13
CA LEU A 164 0.69 2.81 -15.06
C LEU A 164 -0.81 2.74 -15.35
N ILE A 165 -1.57 3.65 -14.75
CA ILE A 165 -3.02 3.78 -14.97
C ILE A 165 -3.34 5.22 -15.36
N SER A 166 -4.13 5.39 -16.41
CA SER A 166 -4.71 6.68 -16.80
C SER A 166 -6.21 6.50 -17.02
N GLU A 167 -7.02 7.27 -16.30
CA GLU A 167 -8.49 7.17 -16.36
C GLU A 167 -8.98 5.73 -16.20
N GLY A 168 -8.37 4.99 -15.25
CA GLY A 168 -8.66 3.59 -14.98
C GLY A 168 -8.10 2.58 -15.99
N ILE A 169 -7.51 3.02 -17.11
CA ILE A 169 -6.97 2.17 -18.17
C ILE A 169 -5.51 1.81 -17.87
N LEU A 170 -5.17 0.51 -17.94
CA LEU A 170 -3.81 0.03 -17.79
C LEU A 170 -2.95 0.47 -19.00
N LYS A 171 -1.94 1.30 -18.76
CA LYS A 171 -1.09 1.86 -19.83
C LYS A 171 0.25 1.15 -19.95
N ASP A 172 0.81 0.65 -18.86
CA ASP A 172 2.12 0.02 -18.91
C ASP A 172 2.29 -1.07 -17.86
N TYR A 173 3.34 -1.88 -18.06
CA TYR A 173 3.76 -2.96 -17.17
C TYR A 173 5.02 -2.58 -16.41
N VAL A 174 5.35 -3.36 -15.38
CA VAL A 174 6.57 -3.22 -14.55
C VAL A 174 7.56 -4.30 -14.96
N LEU A 175 8.56 -3.96 -15.81
CA LEU A 175 9.42 -4.92 -16.49
C LEU A 175 10.91 -4.73 -16.14
N SER A 176 11.57 -5.82 -15.73
CA SER A 176 13.03 -5.94 -15.76
C SER A 176 13.52 -6.27 -17.18
N GLY A 177 14.82 -6.17 -17.43
CA GLY A 177 15.42 -6.57 -18.69
C GLY A 177 15.14 -8.05 -19.03
N TYR A 178 15.15 -8.94 -18.03
CA TYR A 178 14.83 -10.35 -18.24
C TYR A 178 13.38 -10.56 -18.64
N SER A 179 12.44 -10.01 -17.88
CA SER A 179 11.01 -10.20 -18.16
C SER A 179 10.54 -9.52 -19.44
N ALA A 180 11.12 -8.37 -19.77
CA ALA A 180 10.88 -7.69 -21.04
C ALA A 180 11.25 -8.57 -22.24
N ARG A 181 12.46 -9.15 -22.24
CA ARG A 181 12.89 -10.10 -23.29
C ARG A 181 11.96 -11.32 -23.40
N LYS A 182 11.49 -11.87 -22.27
CA LYS A 182 10.54 -13.00 -22.27
C LYS A 182 9.18 -12.65 -22.90
N LEU A 183 8.77 -11.39 -22.78
CA LEU A 183 7.50 -10.88 -23.29
C LEU A 183 7.61 -10.26 -24.69
N GLY A 184 8.82 -10.11 -25.25
CA GLY A 184 9.05 -9.38 -26.50
C GLY A 184 8.79 -7.87 -26.36
N LEU A 185 9.04 -7.30 -25.18
CA LEU A 185 8.82 -5.89 -24.84
C LEU A 185 10.14 -5.22 -24.42
N GLU A 186 10.11 -3.89 -24.29
CA GLU A 186 11.24 -3.12 -23.78
C GLU A 186 11.23 -3.06 -22.22
N PRO A 187 12.42 -3.03 -21.59
CA PRO A 187 12.50 -2.85 -20.14
C PRO A 187 12.00 -1.46 -19.71
N THR A 188 11.32 -1.41 -18.57
CA THR A 188 10.74 -0.16 -18.07
C THR A 188 11.57 0.53 -16.98
N GLY A 189 12.75 -0.03 -16.62
CA GLY A 189 13.59 0.48 -15.53
C GLY A 189 13.09 0.00 -14.17
N ASN A 190 12.55 -1.21 -14.11
CA ASN A 190 11.90 -1.76 -12.91
C ASN A 190 12.47 -3.12 -12.48
N ALA A 191 13.72 -3.41 -12.79
CA ALA A 191 14.42 -4.53 -12.16
C ALA A 191 14.55 -4.25 -10.65
N GLY A 192 13.87 -5.06 -9.83
CA GLY A 192 13.76 -4.83 -8.39
C GLY A 192 12.40 -4.31 -7.94
N GLY A 193 11.51 -3.92 -8.85
CA GLY A 193 10.15 -3.47 -8.56
C GLY A 193 9.89 -2.00 -8.93
N VAL A 194 8.78 -1.48 -8.43
CA VAL A 194 8.41 -0.07 -8.59
C VAL A 194 9.18 0.81 -7.61
N HIS A 195 9.33 2.07 -7.97
CA HIS A 195 9.93 3.11 -7.13
C HIS A 195 8.83 3.83 -6.32
N ASN A 196 8.68 5.15 -6.49
CA ASN A 196 7.60 5.86 -5.79
C ASN A 196 6.30 5.75 -6.60
N LEU A 197 5.39 4.91 -6.12
CA LEU A 197 4.05 4.78 -6.69
C LEU A 197 3.18 5.93 -6.16
N VAL A 198 2.58 6.69 -7.06
CA VAL A 198 1.71 7.82 -6.74
C VAL A 198 0.32 7.55 -7.30
N VAL A 199 -0.65 7.40 -6.42
CA VAL A 199 -2.07 7.40 -6.76
C VAL A 199 -2.56 8.84 -6.62
N GLU A 200 -3.17 9.41 -7.67
CA GLU A 200 -3.69 10.77 -7.59
C GLU A 200 -4.79 10.87 -6.53
N PRO A 201 -4.73 11.84 -5.62
CA PRO A 201 -5.74 12.00 -4.59
C PRO A 201 -7.08 12.44 -5.19
N GLY A 202 -8.18 11.95 -4.61
CA GLY A 202 -9.51 12.48 -4.84
C GLY A 202 -9.72 13.84 -4.16
N LYS A 203 -10.96 14.32 -4.16
CA LYS A 203 -11.33 15.60 -3.56
C LYS A 203 -11.76 15.48 -2.11
N MET A 204 -12.20 14.29 -1.69
CA MET A 204 -12.71 14.01 -0.35
C MET A 204 -11.59 13.59 0.58
N ASP A 205 -11.63 14.07 1.80
CA ASP A 205 -10.83 13.50 2.89
C ASP A 205 -11.53 12.27 3.51
N LEU A 206 -10.91 11.66 4.51
CA LEU A 206 -11.46 10.47 5.16
C LEU A 206 -12.82 10.74 5.83
N ASN A 207 -12.99 11.91 6.44
CA ASN A 207 -14.24 12.26 7.13
C ASN A 207 -15.36 12.48 6.11
N ASP A 208 -15.07 13.16 5.00
CA ASP A 208 -16.03 13.33 3.89
C ASP A 208 -16.47 11.98 3.35
N MET A 209 -15.54 11.04 3.15
CA MET A 209 -15.85 9.68 2.69
C MET A 209 -16.72 8.91 3.68
N ILE A 210 -16.47 9.04 4.99
CA ILE A 210 -17.30 8.40 6.04
C ILE A 210 -18.72 8.96 6.01
N VAL A 211 -18.86 10.28 5.90
CA VAL A 211 -20.19 10.94 5.83
C VAL A 211 -20.93 10.51 4.57
N GLU A 212 -20.29 10.52 3.40
CA GLU A 212 -20.90 10.11 2.13
C GLU A 212 -21.29 8.63 2.11
N MET A 213 -20.42 7.76 2.65
CA MET A 213 -20.70 6.33 2.75
C MET A 213 -21.93 6.04 3.61
N ASN A 214 -22.20 6.85 4.61
CA ASN A 214 -23.33 6.78 5.54
C ASN A 214 -23.40 5.47 6.35
N LYS A 215 -23.23 4.31 5.73
CA LYS A 215 -23.22 2.99 6.36
C LYS A 215 -22.22 2.06 5.67
N GLY A 216 -21.34 1.43 6.44
CA GLY A 216 -20.32 0.51 5.90
C GLY A 216 -19.20 0.23 6.89
N LEU A 217 -18.00 -0.04 6.36
CA LEU A 217 -16.82 -0.38 7.13
C LEU A 217 -15.65 0.57 6.82
N LEU A 218 -14.99 1.05 7.85
CA LEU A 218 -13.65 1.62 7.77
C LEU A 218 -12.64 0.57 8.26
N ILE A 219 -11.77 0.09 7.39
CA ILE A 219 -10.73 -0.89 7.70
C ILE A 219 -9.43 -0.17 8.02
N THR A 220 -8.89 -0.44 9.21
CA THR A 220 -7.67 0.19 9.74
C THR A 220 -6.53 -0.81 9.96
N ASP A 221 -6.83 -2.11 9.90
CA ASP A 221 -5.84 -3.17 10.01
C ASP A 221 -6.22 -4.40 9.18
N MET A 222 -5.22 -5.07 8.62
CA MET A 222 -5.40 -6.22 7.74
C MET A 222 -4.44 -7.34 8.14
N ILE A 223 -4.96 -8.57 8.21
CA ILE A 223 -4.22 -9.76 8.63
C ILE A 223 -4.19 -10.79 7.49
N GLY A 224 -3.05 -11.48 7.35
CA GLY A 224 -2.89 -12.59 6.41
C GLY A 224 -2.58 -12.17 4.96
N PHE A 225 -2.43 -13.17 4.08
CA PHE A 225 -1.95 -13.05 2.69
C PHE A 225 -2.96 -13.61 1.67
N GLY A 226 -4.25 -13.50 1.94
CA GLY A 226 -5.32 -14.11 1.17
C GLY A 226 -5.59 -13.43 -0.19
N ILE A 227 -4.59 -13.39 -1.08
CA ILE A 227 -4.73 -12.88 -2.44
C ILE A 227 -4.27 -13.95 -3.43
N ASN A 228 -5.16 -14.38 -4.32
CA ASN A 228 -4.81 -15.24 -5.43
C ASN A 228 -4.45 -14.38 -6.64
N GLN A 229 -3.17 -14.29 -6.97
CA GLN A 229 -2.68 -13.46 -8.08
C GLN A 229 -3.10 -13.95 -9.49
N ILE A 230 -3.55 -15.18 -9.62
CA ILE A 230 -4.01 -15.74 -10.90
C ILE A 230 -5.46 -15.37 -11.17
N THR A 231 -6.33 -15.51 -10.16
CA THR A 231 -7.77 -15.29 -10.31
C THR A 231 -8.24 -13.91 -9.86
N GLY A 232 -7.44 -13.23 -9.03
CA GLY A 232 -7.82 -11.97 -8.41
C GLY A 232 -8.64 -12.14 -7.13
N ASP A 233 -8.89 -13.38 -6.68
CA ASP A 233 -9.66 -13.61 -5.46
C ASP A 233 -8.95 -13.03 -4.25
N TYR A 234 -9.71 -12.34 -3.42
CA TYR A 234 -9.26 -11.61 -2.26
C TYR A 234 -10.03 -12.09 -1.02
N SER A 235 -9.31 -12.50 0.01
CA SER A 235 -9.90 -12.92 1.28
C SER A 235 -8.90 -12.68 2.41
N ARG A 236 -9.08 -11.60 3.18
CA ARG A 236 -8.15 -11.24 4.25
C ARG A 236 -8.88 -10.93 5.54
N GLY A 237 -8.31 -11.39 6.65
CA GLY A 237 -8.73 -10.96 7.97
C GLY A 237 -8.56 -9.45 8.13
N ALA A 238 -9.49 -8.82 8.82
CA ALA A 238 -9.51 -7.38 9.01
C ALA A 238 -10.05 -6.97 10.37
N SER A 239 -9.71 -5.76 10.77
CA SER A 239 -10.33 -5.02 11.86
C SER A 239 -10.44 -3.55 11.50
N GLY A 240 -11.34 -2.84 12.21
CA GLY A 240 -11.60 -1.44 11.92
C GLY A 240 -12.84 -0.95 12.65
N PHE A 241 -13.70 -0.20 11.96
CA PHE A 241 -14.87 0.44 12.57
C PHE A 241 -16.11 0.27 11.70
N TRP A 242 -17.23 -0.01 12.34
CA TRP A 242 -18.54 0.09 11.71
C TRP A 242 -18.96 1.56 11.63
N ILE A 243 -19.43 1.94 10.45
CA ILE A 243 -19.97 3.27 10.17
C ILE A 243 -21.47 3.19 10.12
N GLU A 244 -22.15 4.10 10.81
CA GLU A 244 -23.61 4.23 10.78
C GLU A 244 -23.98 5.70 10.89
N ASN A 245 -24.92 6.14 10.05
CA ASN A 245 -25.37 7.54 9.94
C ASN A 245 -24.21 8.53 9.63
N GLY A 246 -23.20 8.10 8.87
CA GLY A 246 -22.07 8.94 8.52
C GLY A 246 -21.06 9.17 9.66
N GLU A 247 -21.09 8.37 10.71
CA GLU A 247 -20.20 8.47 11.86
C GLU A 247 -19.62 7.11 12.26
N ILE A 248 -18.46 7.11 12.93
CA ILE A 248 -17.89 5.89 13.53
C ILE A 248 -18.77 5.47 14.71
N ALA A 249 -19.41 4.30 14.60
CA ALA A 249 -20.35 3.81 15.59
C ALA A 249 -19.68 2.92 16.65
N TYR A 250 -18.88 1.94 16.24
CA TYR A 250 -18.14 1.04 17.15
C TYR A 250 -17.01 0.30 16.43
N PRO A 251 -16.00 -0.15 17.17
CA PRO A 251 -14.91 -0.96 16.60
C PRO A 251 -15.38 -2.39 16.28
N VAL A 252 -14.77 -2.97 15.24
CA VAL A 252 -15.02 -4.34 14.79
C VAL A 252 -13.72 -5.11 14.61
N GLU A 253 -13.74 -6.40 14.93
CA GLU A 253 -12.59 -7.29 14.76
C GLU A 253 -13.02 -8.70 14.35
N GLU A 254 -12.03 -9.57 14.05
CA GLU A 254 -12.25 -10.95 13.62
C GLU A 254 -13.24 -11.05 12.44
N ILE A 255 -13.16 -10.09 11.53
CA ILE A 255 -13.94 -10.09 10.30
C ILE A 255 -13.04 -10.49 9.11
N THR A 256 -13.67 -10.88 8.02
CA THR A 256 -12.98 -11.18 6.75
C THR A 256 -13.56 -10.31 5.66
N ILE A 257 -12.71 -9.57 4.96
CA ILE A 257 -13.07 -8.90 3.72
C ILE A 257 -12.81 -9.87 2.57
N ALA A 258 -13.86 -10.21 1.84
CA ALA A 258 -13.80 -11.11 0.69
C ALA A 258 -14.32 -10.42 -0.58
N GLY A 259 -13.71 -10.72 -1.71
CA GLY A 259 -14.09 -10.18 -3.01
C GLY A 259 -13.18 -10.67 -4.14
N ASN A 260 -13.27 -10.02 -5.29
CA ASN A 260 -12.34 -10.21 -6.38
C ASN A 260 -11.73 -8.88 -6.80
N LEU A 261 -10.42 -8.79 -6.86
CA LEU A 261 -9.68 -7.55 -7.14
C LEU A 261 -10.07 -6.92 -8.49
N THR A 262 -10.47 -7.72 -9.49
CA THR A 262 -10.93 -7.18 -10.79
C THR A 262 -12.19 -6.33 -10.64
N GLU A 263 -13.11 -6.75 -9.75
CA GLU A 263 -14.33 -5.99 -9.47
C GLU A 263 -14.07 -4.88 -8.44
N MET A 264 -13.27 -5.16 -7.41
CA MET A 264 -12.93 -4.16 -6.39
C MET A 264 -12.28 -2.92 -7.01
N TYR A 265 -11.31 -3.09 -7.92
CA TYR A 265 -10.64 -1.94 -8.56
C TYR A 265 -11.55 -1.10 -9.45
N LYS A 266 -12.57 -1.69 -10.05
CA LYS A 266 -13.54 -0.94 -10.89
C LYS A 266 -14.57 -0.17 -10.06
N ASN A 267 -14.71 -0.53 -8.80
CA ASN A 267 -15.71 0.05 -7.88
C ASN A 267 -15.09 0.98 -6.82
N ILE A 268 -13.82 1.38 -7.03
CA ILE A 268 -13.18 2.39 -6.16
C ILE A 268 -13.77 3.77 -6.43
#